data_62907c8fe638a23a02a4402b0a933cfa
#
_entry.id   62907c8fe638a23a02a4402b0a933cfa
#
_cell.length_a   1.000
_cell.length_b   1.000
_cell.length_c   1.000
_cell.angle_alpha   90.00
_cell.angle_beta   90.00
_cell.angle_gamma   90.00
#
_symmetry.space_group_name_H-M   'P 1'
#
loop_
_entity.id
_entity.type
_entity.pdbx_description
1 polymer ?
#
loop_
_entity_poly.entity_id
_entity_poly.type
_entity_poly.pdbx_seq_one_letter_code
_entity_poly.pdbx_strand_id
1 'polypeptide(L)'
;NDGNATLQALDRGNVFVVPLDEQRQWYRYHHLFADALRARLTSESPPRVRELHAAAGAWYAEQGMLGDALTHAAASCDTRRTADLVELGLSDLRKRRQSGTIIDWVELVSDDELHTRPLLATAKAWSRLVIGDLEGVEQWLDVAEGAVRDSWPLILWADTDRLRDLARARDKEMQALPATIAIYRASIAQARGDVEGTVANARHAAELADPDDHLSRGGAAGFLGLAAWADGDLPVAVETFSEAVAQLRGGGNIADALGASVVLADMSI
;
A
#
# COMPACT_ATOMS: atom_id res chain seq x y z
N ASN A 1 27.26 23.80 5.82
CA ASN A 1 26.45 24.78 5.09
C ASN A 1 25.16 25.01 5.84
N ASP A 2 25.01 26.24 6.36
CA ASP A 2 23.76 26.61 7.02
C ASP A 2 22.74 27.06 5.96
N GLY A 3 21.95 26.11 5.46
CA GLY A 3 20.94 26.38 4.43
C GLY A 3 19.89 27.38 4.91
N ASN A 4 19.55 27.38 6.19
CA ASN A 4 18.58 28.31 6.76
C ASN A 4 19.12 29.75 6.75
N ALA A 5 20.38 29.98 7.14
CA ALA A 5 21.00 31.31 7.07
C ALA A 5 21.04 31.84 5.62
N THR A 6 21.30 30.95 4.65
CA THR A 6 21.28 31.31 3.23
C THR A 6 19.87 31.71 2.77
N LEU A 7 18.85 30.95 3.12
CA LEU A 7 17.44 31.25 2.77
C LEU A 7 16.98 32.57 3.41
N GLN A 8 17.33 32.82 4.68
CA GLN A 8 17.03 34.08 5.35
C GLN A 8 17.77 35.28 4.73
N ALA A 9 18.99 35.08 4.23
CA ALA A 9 19.72 36.14 3.53
C ALA A 9 19.07 36.45 2.17
N LEU A 10 18.62 35.46 1.44
CA LEU A 10 17.87 35.61 0.18
C LEU A 10 16.53 36.33 0.41
N ASP A 11 15.79 35.96 1.46
CA ASP A 11 14.52 36.59 1.86
C ASP A 11 14.74 38.08 2.18
N ARG A 12 15.71 38.40 3.03
CA ARG A 12 16.08 39.80 3.35
C ARG A 12 16.53 40.61 2.13
N GLY A 13 17.19 39.94 1.19
CA GLY A 13 17.62 40.54 -0.09
C GLY A 13 16.50 40.68 -1.12
N ASN A 14 15.28 40.24 -0.81
CA ASN A 14 14.14 40.17 -1.73
C ASN A 14 14.46 39.44 -3.05
N VAL A 15 15.24 38.35 -2.95
CA VAL A 15 15.75 37.57 -4.11
C VAL A 15 14.83 36.40 -4.41
N PHE A 16 13.60 36.72 -4.85
CA PHE A 16 12.60 35.73 -5.33
C PHE A 16 12.29 34.56 -4.39
N VAL A 17 12.57 34.68 -3.09
CA VAL A 17 12.27 33.69 -2.04
C VAL A 17 11.20 34.27 -1.14
N VAL A 18 10.16 33.49 -0.86
CA VAL A 18 9.02 33.88 -0.02
C VAL A 18 8.88 32.88 1.13
N PRO A 19 8.87 33.33 2.39
CA PRO A 19 8.58 32.47 3.53
C PRO A 19 7.11 32.00 3.46
N LEU A 20 6.86 30.73 3.81
CA LEU A 20 5.53 30.12 3.80
C LEU A 20 4.93 30.03 5.20
N ASP A 21 5.72 30.22 6.23
CA ASP A 21 5.32 30.15 7.64
C ASP A 21 5.94 31.28 8.47
N GLU A 22 5.30 31.61 9.59
CA GLU A 22 5.77 32.66 10.51
C GLU A 22 7.11 32.31 11.17
N GLN A 23 7.37 31.02 11.37
CA GLN A 23 8.62 30.50 11.96
C GLN A 23 9.79 30.51 10.97
N ARG A 24 9.53 30.86 9.69
CA ARG A 24 10.54 30.89 8.61
C ARG A 24 11.30 29.58 8.47
N GLN A 25 10.60 28.46 8.58
CA GLN A 25 11.14 27.12 8.38
C GLN A 25 10.95 26.66 6.94
N TRP A 26 9.87 27.13 6.29
CA TRP A 26 9.51 26.80 4.94
C TRP A 26 9.61 28.02 4.04
N TYR A 27 10.24 27.83 2.87
CA TYR A 27 10.40 28.85 1.86
C TYR A 27 10.01 28.32 0.49
N ARG A 28 9.56 29.24 -0.36
CA ARG A 28 9.26 28.96 -1.77
C ARG A 28 9.94 30.00 -2.65
N TYR A 29 10.54 29.54 -3.75
CA TYR A 29 10.90 30.46 -4.82
C TYR A 29 9.66 30.97 -5.54
N HIS A 30 9.71 32.20 -6.04
CA HIS A 30 8.72 32.69 -7.00
C HIS A 30 8.68 31.70 -8.19
N HIS A 31 7.46 31.29 -8.62
CA HIS A 31 7.30 30.19 -9.57
C HIS A 31 8.12 30.33 -10.85
N LEU A 32 8.11 31.53 -11.51
CA LEU A 32 8.89 31.77 -12.72
C LEU A 32 10.41 31.63 -12.50
N PHE A 33 10.90 32.05 -11.34
CA PHE A 33 12.31 31.91 -11.00
C PHE A 33 12.67 30.44 -10.70
N ALA A 34 11.81 29.72 -9.99
CA ALA A 34 11.97 28.30 -9.76
C ALA A 34 12.04 27.51 -11.07
N ASP A 35 11.17 27.83 -12.02
CA ASP A 35 11.13 27.15 -13.32
C ASP A 35 12.39 27.44 -14.16
N ALA A 36 12.84 28.70 -14.16
CA ALA A 36 14.09 29.06 -14.83
C ALA A 36 15.30 28.34 -14.21
N LEU A 37 15.39 28.26 -12.88
CA LEU A 37 16.46 27.54 -12.19
C LEU A 37 16.42 26.03 -12.47
N ARG A 38 15.22 25.43 -12.45
CA ARG A 38 15.06 24.00 -12.78
C ARG A 38 15.46 23.71 -14.21
N ALA A 39 14.99 24.52 -15.18
CA ALA A 39 15.34 24.36 -16.59
C ALA A 39 16.85 24.45 -16.81
N ARG A 40 17.48 25.43 -16.20
CA ARG A 40 18.94 25.61 -16.27
C ARG A 40 19.68 24.43 -15.65
N LEU A 41 19.32 24.01 -14.44
CA LEU A 41 19.98 22.90 -13.76
C LEU A 41 19.83 21.59 -14.54
N THR A 42 18.62 21.35 -15.09
CA THR A 42 18.34 20.17 -15.90
C THR A 42 19.19 20.15 -17.18
N SER A 43 19.41 21.32 -17.79
CA SER A 43 20.26 21.44 -18.99
C SER A 43 21.75 21.31 -18.68
N GLU A 44 22.23 21.94 -17.59
CA GLU A 44 23.65 22.01 -17.26
C GLU A 44 24.16 20.75 -16.54
N SER A 45 23.33 20.13 -15.71
CA SER A 45 23.75 18.98 -14.87
C SER A 45 22.61 18.05 -14.49
N PRO A 46 22.09 17.21 -15.42
CA PRO A 46 21.05 16.24 -15.14
C PRO A 46 21.39 15.27 -13.97
N PRO A 47 22.64 14.82 -13.78
CA PRO A 47 23.00 14.00 -12.62
C PRO A 47 22.77 14.73 -11.29
N ARG A 48 23.07 16.03 -11.24
CA ARG A 48 22.86 16.84 -10.03
C ARG A 48 21.38 16.98 -9.67
N VAL A 49 20.50 17.05 -10.67
CA VAL A 49 19.05 17.03 -10.45
C VAL A 49 18.63 15.79 -9.70
N ARG A 50 19.09 14.60 -10.15
CA ARG A 50 18.79 13.33 -9.48
C ARG A 50 19.32 13.27 -8.06
N GLU A 51 20.56 13.72 -7.82
CA GLU A 51 21.14 13.78 -6.47
C GLU A 51 20.30 14.68 -5.53
N LEU A 52 19.86 15.84 -6.01
CA LEU A 52 19.04 16.76 -5.22
C LEU A 52 17.66 16.16 -4.91
N HIS A 53 17.04 15.47 -5.89
CA HIS A 53 15.81 14.74 -5.64
C HIS A 53 16.03 13.60 -4.65
N ALA A 54 17.09 12.82 -4.73
CA ALA A 54 17.40 11.77 -3.77
C ALA A 54 17.58 12.32 -2.35
N ALA A 55 18.30 13.44 -2.20
CA ALA A 55 18.49 14.10 -0.90
C ALA A 55 17.17 14.65 -0.32
N ALA A 56 16.34 15.28 -1.17
CA ALA A 56 15.03 15.77 -0.75
C ALA A 56 14.10 14.62 -0.35
N GLY A 57 14.05 13.54 -1.16
CA GLY A 57 13.26 12.36 -0.86
C GLY A 57 13.64 11.72 0.48
N ALA A 58 14.95 11.61 0.77
CA ALA A 58 15.44 11.12 2.06
C ALA A 58 14.94 11.98 3.23
N TRP A 59 15.07 13.31 3.10
CA TRP A 59 14.62 14.24 4.14
C TRP A 59 13.11 14.17 4.38
N TYR A 60 12.28 14.16 3.31
CA TYR A 60 10.83 14.02 3.45
C TYR A 60 10.43 12.70 4.12
N ALA A 61 11.12 11.61 3.79
CA ALA A 61 10.87 10.32 4.43
C ALA A 61 11.18 10.33 5.93
N GLU A 62 12.28 10.98 6.34
CA GLU A 62 12.63 11.17 7.76
C GLU A 62 11.57 12.00 8.51
N GLN A 63 10.94 12.97 7.82
CA GLN A 63 9.83 13.74 8.38
C GLN A 63 8.48 12.99 8.35
N GLY A 64 8.43 11.77 7.82
CA GLY A 64 7.21 10.97 7.69
C GLY A 64 6.27 11.44 6.57
N MET A 65 6.73 12.32 5.70
CA MET A 65 5.99 12.82 4.54
C MET A 65 6.19 11.91 3.33
N LEU A 66 5.58 10.70 3.39
CA LEU A 66 5.85 9.64 2.41
C LEU A 66 5.46 10.01 0.97
N GLY A 67 4.38 10.77 0.77
CA GLY A 67 3.95 11.20 -0.58
C GLY A 67 4.98 12.10 -1.26
N ASP A 68 5.50 13.09 -0.51
CA ASP A 68 6.56 13.98 -1.03
C ASP A 68 7.86 13.20 -1.24
N ALA A 69 8.21 12.32 -0.28
CA ALA A 69 9.37 11.45 -0.39
C ALA A 69 9.31 10.59 -1.66
N LEU A 70 8.16 9.98 -1.95
CA LEU A 70 7.93 9.15 -3.13
C LEU A 70 8.04 9.96 -4.43
N THR A 71 7.46 11.16 -4.47
CA THR A 71 7.58 12.06 -5.63
C THR A 71 9.04 12.35 -5.95
N HIS A 72 9.84 12.61 -4.93
CA HIS A 72 11.27 12.87 -5.09
C HIS A 72 12.08 11.61 -5.41
N ALA A 73 11.75 10.45 -4.84
CA ALA A 73 12.40 9.18 -5.14
C ALA A 73 12.19 8.80 -6.62
N ALA A 74 10.97 8.88 -7.11
CA ALA A 74 10.65 8.63 -8.51
C ALA A 74 11.40 9.60 -9.46
N ALA A 75 11.45 10.89 -9.13
CA ALA A 75 12.18 11.89 -9.92
C ALA A 75 13.71 11.71 -9.88
N SER A 76 14.26 11.04 -8.88
CA SER A 76 15.67 10.68 -8.80
C SER A 76 16.02 9.43 -9.63
N CYS A 77 15.01 8.71 -10.15
CA CYS A 77 15.12 7.40 -10.79
C CYS A 77 15.71 6.31 -9.88
N ASP A 78 15.52 6.45 -8.56
CA ASP A 78 15.88 5.43 -7.58
C ASP A 78 14.71 4.44 -7.42
N THR A 79 14.69 3.40 -8.28
CA THR A 79 13.62 2.40 -8.34
C THR A 79 13.47 1.65 -7.03
N ARG A 80 14.59 1.31 -6.39
CA ARG A 80 14.60 0.61 -5.11
C ARG A 80 14.00 1.47 -3.99
N ARG A 81 14.41 2.73 -3.89
CA ARG A 81 13.87 3.67 -2.90
C ARG A 81 12.39 3.93 -3.13
N THR A 82 11.98 4.04 -4.39
CA THR A 82 10.57 4.17 -4.77
C THR A 82 9.77 2.97 -4.25
N ALA A 83 10.23 1.75 -4.50
CA ALA A 83 9.61 0.53 -4.02
C ALA A 83 9.57 0.44 -2.49
N ASP A 84 10.67 0.79 -1.79
CA ASP A 84 10.72 0.82 -0.32
C ASP A 84 9.66 1.77 0.28
N LEU A 85 9.51 2.96 -0.29
CA LEU A 85 8.54 3.96 0.17
C LEU A 85 7.10 3.53 -0.07
N VAL A 86 6.81 2.95 -1.23
CA VAL A 86 5.48 2.40 -1.54
C VAL A 86 5.15 1.29 -0.55
N GLU A 87 6.04 0.32 -0.37
CA GLU A 87 5.84 -0.82 0.53
C GLU A 87 5.58 -0.38 1.98
N LEU A 88 6.35 0.59 2.47
CA LEU A 88 6.14 1.17 3.81
C LEU A 88 4.80 1.90 3.96
N GLY A 89 4.30 2.51 2.89
CA GLY A 89 3.05 3.28 2.92
C GLY A 89 1.79 2.43 2.81
N LEU A 90 1.86 1.19 2.29
CA LEU A 90 0.69 0.38 1.98
C LEU A 90 -0.26 0.20 3.17
N SER A 91 0.27 -0.15 4.35
CA SER A 91 -0.56 -0.39 5.54
C SER A 91 -1.37 0.83 5.96
N ASP A 92 -0.76 2.01 5.96
CA ASP A 92 -1.43 3.26 6.32
C ASP A 92 -2.49 3.66 5.28
N LEU A 93 -2.17 3.51 3.99
CA LEU A 93 -3.10 3.77 2.88
C LEU A 93 -4.31 2.83 2.92
N ARG A 94 -4.11 1.54 3.22
CA ARG A 94 -5.20 0.58 3.37
C ARG A 94 -6.12 0.94 4.54
N LYS A 95 -5.55 1.27 5.71
CA LYS A 95 -6.33 1.72 6.88
C LYS A 95 -7.16 2.96 6.59
N ARG A 96 -6.61 3.90 5.81
CA ARG A 96 -7.30 5.13 5.39
C ARG A 96 -8.21 4.93 4.18
N ARG A 97 -8.28 3.73 3.63
CA ARG A 97 -9.09 3.38 2.43
C ARG A 97 -8.75 4.25 1.20
N GLN A 98 -7.49 4.61 1.05
CA GLN A 98 -6.99 5.42 -0.06
C GLN A 98 -6.65 4.53 -1.27
N SER A 99 -7.66 3.83 -1.78
CA SER A 99 -7.51 2.83 -2.86
C SER A 99 -6.90 3.42 -4.13
N GLY A 100 -7.33 4.62 -4.54
CA GLY A 100 -6.76 5.30 -5.71
C GLY A 100 -5.27 5.59 -5.52
N THR A 101 -4.89 6.09 -4.34
CA THR A 101 -3.48 6.37 -4.03
C THR A 101 -2.63 5.10 -4.05
N ILE A 102 -3.16 3.97 -3.57
CA ILE A 102 -2.44 2.68 -3.63
C ILE A 102 -2.17 2.29 -5.09
N ILE A 103 -3.18 2.40 -5.96
CA ILE A 103 -3.05 2.11 -7.39
C ILE A 103 -1.99 3.00 -8.02
N ASP A 104 -2.09 4.33 -7.82
CA ASP A 104 -1.15 5.30 -8.38
C ASP A 104 0.29 5.04 -7.91
N TRP A 105 0.48 4.70 -6.63
CA TRP A 105 1.81 4.44 -6.09
C TRP A 105 2.41 3.14 -6.60
N VAL A 106 1.63 2.08 -6.73
CA VAL A 106 2.08 0.80 -7.27
C VAL A 106 2.49 0.92 -8.73
N GLU A 107 1.83 1.79 -9.51
CA GLU A 107 2.22 2.06 -10.91
C GLU A 107 3.57 2.80 -11.05
N LEU A 108 4.07 3.44 -9.98
CA LEU A 108 5.41 4.04 -9.98
C LEU A 108 6.54 3.02 -9.76
N VAL A 109 6.21 1.81 -9.31
CA VAL A 109 7.20 0.77 -9.04
C VAL A 109 7.54 0.04 -10.34
N SER A 110 8.84 -0.18 -10.58
CA SER A 110 9.28 -0.93 -11.76
C SER A 110 8.92 -2.41 -11.67
N ASP A 111 8.74 -3.06 -12.81
CA ASP A 111 8.42 -4.47 -12.88
C ASP A 111 9.48 -5.34 -12.17
N ASP A 112 10.76 -5.01 -12.29
CA ASP A 112 11.85 -5.73 -11.61
C ASP A 112 11.66 -5.72 -10.08
N GLU A 113 11.30 -4.57 -9.50
CA GLU A 113 11.04 -4.45 -8.07
C GLU A 113 9.74 -5.16 -7.67
N LEU A 114 8.69 -5.09 -8.50
CA LEU A 114 7.43 -5.80 -8.26
C LEU A 114 7.63 -7.32 -8.20
N HIS A 115 8.48 -7.88 -9.07
CA HIS A 115 8.73 -9.34 -9.12
C HIS A 115 9.53 -9.87 -7.93
N THR A 116 10.22 -9.01 -7.21
CA THR A 116 11.06 -9.41 -6.05
C THR A 116 10.43 -9.09 -4.70
N ARG A 117 9.30 -8.37 -4.68
CA ARG A 117 8.66 -7.87 -3.45
C ARG A 117 7.22 -8.35 -3.33
N PRO A 118 6.98 -9.38 -2.51
CA PRO A 118 5.67 -10.05 -2.46
C PRO A 118 4.53 -9.13 -2.02
N LEU A 119 4.75 -8.16 -1.11
CA LEU A 119 3.71 -7.20 -0.72
C LEU A 119 3.32 -6.28 -1.88
N LEU A 120 4.29 -5.84 -2.69
CA LEU A 120 4.03 -4.99 -3.85
C LEU A 120 3.36 -5.76 -4.98
N ALA A 121 3.79 -7.01 -5.23
CA ALA A 121 3.13 -7.91 -6.18
C ALA A 121 1.68 -8.16 -5.78
N THR A 122 1.41 -8.40 -4.49
CA THR A 122 0.04 -8.55 -3.97
C THR A 122 -0.78 -7.27 -4.08
N ALA A 123 -0.17 -6.09 -3.85
CA ALA A 123 -0.82 -4.81 -4.06
C ALA A 123 -1.15 -4.58 -5.55
N LYS A 124 -0.27 -5.02 -6.47
CA LYS A 124 -0.52 -5.02 -7.91
C LYS A 124 -1.66 -5.97 -8.28
N ALA A 125 -1.68 -7.19 -7.73
CA ALA A 125 -2.79 -8.12 -7.90
C ALA A 125 -4.12 -7.48 -7.46
N TRP A 126 -4.14 -6.84 -6.29
CA TRP A 126 -5.31 -6.13 -5.81
C TRP A 126 -5.76 -4.99 -6.75
N SER A 127 -4.81 -4.23 -7.30
CA SER A 127 -5.15 -3.18 -8.27
C SER A 127 -5.83 -3.75 -9.53
N ARG A 128 -5.41 -4.93 -9.99
CA ARG A 128 -6.04 -5.66 -11.11
C ARG A 128 -7.43 -6.16 -10.74
N LEU A 129 -7.60 -6.64 -9.50
CA LEU A 129 -8.92 -7.08 -9.01
C LEU A 129 -9.94 -5.93 -9.02
N VAL A 130 -9.53 -4.74 -8.59
CA VAL A 130 -10.40 -3.55 -8.57
C VAL A 130 -10.92 -3.17 -9.95
N ILE A 131 -10.15 -3.38 -11.00
CA ILE A 131 -10.56 -3.11 -12.40
C ILE A 131 -11.17 -4.33 -13.11
N GLY A 132 -11.31 -5.48 -12.43
CA GLY A 132 -11.91 -6.69 -12.98
C GLY A 132 -11.01 -7.52 -13.89
N ASP A 133 -9.71 -7.28 -13.91
CA ASP A 133 -8.71 -8.05 -14.67
C ASP A 133 -8.29 -9.32 -13.89
N LEU A 134 -9.14 -10.35 -13.94
CA LEU A 134 -8.93 -11.58 -13.17
C LEU A 134 -7.67 -12.36 -13.60
N GLU A 135 -7.29 -12.32 -14.87
CA GLU A 135 -6.07 -12.97 -15.37
C GLU A 135 -4.83 -12.27 -14.82
N GLY A 136 -4.81 -10.94 -14.85
CA GLY A 136 -3.73 -10.15 -14.26
C GLY A 136 -3.63 -10.35 -12.76
N VAL A 137 -4.74 -10.57 -12.04
CA VAL A 137 -4.70 -10.91 -10.61
C VAL A 137 -3.94 -12.20 -10.38
N GLU A 138 -4.27 -13.29 -11.08
CA GLU A 138 -3.61 -14.60 -10.91
C GLU A 138 -2.12 -14.51 -11.17
N GLN A 139 -1.72 -13.87 -12.27
CA GLN A 139 -0.31 -13.69 -12.62
C GLN A 139 0.48 -13.01 -11.48
N TRP A 140 -0.07 -11.94 -10.91
CA TRP A 140 0.60 -11.22 -9.83
C TRP A 140 0.55 -11.96 -8.48
N LEU A 141 -0.46 -12.79 -8.23
CA LEU A 141 -0.47 -13.66 -7.05
C LEU A 141 0.58 -14.76 -7.15
N ASP A 142 0.80 -15.34 -8.34
CA ASP A 142 1.86 -16.31 -8.57
C ASP A 142 3.25 -15.70 -8.36
N VAL A 143 3.44 -14.48 -8.84
CA VAL A 143 4.66 -13.68 -8.57
C VAL A 143 4.85 -13.46 -7.07
N ALA A 144 3.81 -13.02 -6.37
CA ALA A 144 3.87 -12.77 -4.94
C ALA A 144 4.25 -14.03 -4.15
N GLU A 145 3.63 -15.18 -4.47
CA GLU A 145 3.87 -16.46 -3.82
C GLU A 145 5.30 -16.99 -4.06
N GLY A 146 5.81 -16.79 -5.28
CA GLY A 146 7.21 -17.09 -5.61
C GLY A 146 8.18 -16.20 -4.81
N ALA A 147 7.92 -14.92 -4.73
CA ALA A 147 8.77 -13.94 -4.06
C ALA A 147 8.76 -14.07 -2.51
N VAL A 148 7.71 -14.65 -1.90
CA VAL A 148 7.67 -14.88 -0.44
C VAL A 148 8.87 -15.68 0.06
N ARG A 149 9.31 -16.67 -0.72
CA ARG A 149 10.43 -17.56 -0.36
C ARG A 149 11.78 -16.86 -0.38
N ASP A 150 11.92 -15.84 -1.22
CA ASP A 150 13.17 -15.12 -1.48
C ASP A 150 13.14 -13.68 -0.93
N SER A 151 12.15 -13.36 -0.07
CA SER A 151 11.95 -11.99 0.41
C SER A 151 13.11 -11.53 1.31
N TRP A 152 13.61 -10.33 1.02
CA TRP A 152 14.69 -9.70 1.76
C TRP A 152 14.14 -8.79 2.88
N PRO A 153 14.84 -8.69 4.03
CA PRO A 153 14.45 -7.73 5.05
C PRO A 153 14.56 -6.31 4.50
N LEU A 154 13.58 -5.48 4.85
CA LEU A 154 13.61 -4.06 4.52
C LEU A 154 14.74 -3.39 5.31
N ILE A 155 15.66 -2.71 4.61
CA ILE A 155 16.72 -1.93 5.23
C ILE A 155 16.24 -0.48 5.33
N LEU A 156 15.95 -0.03 6.55
CA LEU A 156 15.62 1.37 6.80
C LEU A 156 16.87 2.23 6.60
N TRP A 157 16.69 3.34 5.89
CA TRP A 157 17.76 4.31 5.59
C TRP A 157 17.92 5.40 6.66
N ALA A 158 16.97 5.48 7.59
CA ALA A 158 17.03 6.34 8.76
C ALA A 158 16.34 5.66 9.95
N ASP A 159 16.82 5.97 11.15
CA ASP A 159 16.31 5.38 12.39
C ASP A 159 15.39 6.38 13.12
N THR A 160 14.20 6.61 12.56
CA THR A 160 13.15 7.43 13.18
C THR A 160 12.05 6.54 13.75
N ASP A 161 11.36 7.01 14.81
CA ASP A 161 10.21 6.28 15.39
C ASP A 161 9.15 5.99 14.34
N ARG A 162 8.88 6.97 13.48
CA ARG A 162 7.87 6.82 12.41
C ARG A 162 8.21 5.72 11.42
N LEU A 163 9.45 5.65 10.95
CA LEU A 163 9.90 4.61 10.03
C LEU A 163 9.89 3.23 10.69
N ARG A 164 10.26 3.15 11.97
CA ARG A 164 10.15 1.90 12.74
C ARG A 164 8.71 1.41 12.86
N ASP A 165 7.76 2.32 13.11
CA ASP A 165 6.34 1.96 13.20
C ASP A 165 5.79 1.48 11.84
N LEU A 166 6.17 2.14 10.75
CA LEU A 166 5.81 1.71 9.40
C LEU A 166 6.41 0.34 9.05
N ALA A 167 7.68 0.11 9.41
CA ALA A 167 8.32 -1.18 9.21
C ALA A 167 7.64 -2.31 10.00
N ARG A 168 7.26 -2.07 11.25
CA ARG A 168 6.48 -3.04 12.04
C ARG A 168 5.12 -3.35 11.42
N ALA A 169 4.45 -2.32 10.88
CA ALA A 169 3.17 -2.52 10.17
C ALA A 169 3.37 -3.35 8.90
N ARG A 170 4.42 -3.09 8.14
CA ARG A 170 4.82 -3.87 6.96
C ARG A 170 5.13 -5.31 7.32
N ASP A 171 5.88 -5.56 8.39
CA ASP A 171 6.24 -6.91 8.83
C ASP A 171 5.01 -7.74 9.22
N LYS A 172 4.01 -7.11 9.84
CA LYS A 172 2.71 -7.77 10.10
C LYS A 172 1.97 -8.13 8.81
N GLU A 173 1.99 -7.26 7.81
CA GLU A 173 1.40 -7.58 6.50
C GLU A 173 2.16 -8.71 5.81
N MET A 174 3.49 -8.78 5.94
CA MET A 174 4.28 -9.89 5.43
C MET A 174 3.90 -11.23 6.08
N GLN A 175 3.66 -11.23 7.38
CA GLN A 175 3.21 -12.43 8.10
C GLN A 175 1.81 -12.89 7.65
N ALA A 176 0.90 -11.95 7.40
CA ALA A 176 -0.45 -12.22 6.92
C ALA A 176 -0.52 -12.55 5.42
N LEU A 177 0.57 -12.35 4.66
CA LEU A 177 0.57 -12.40 3.22
C LEU A 177 0.09 -13.74 2.63
N PRO A 178 0.51 -14.92 3.14
CA PRO A 178 0.04 -16.20 2.61
C PRO A 178 -1.49 -16.34 2.71
N ALA A 179 -2.08 -15.95 3.85
CA ALA A 179 -3.53 -15.94 4.03
C ALA A 179 -4.21 -14.94 3.08
N THR A 180 -3.62 -13.74 2.91
CA THR A 180 -4.13 -12.70 1.98
C THR A 180 -4.14 -13.21 0.54
N ILE A 181 -3.10 -13.89 0.08
CA ILE A 181 -3.02 -14.50 -1.26
C ILE A 181 -4.16 -15.50 -1.44
N ALA A 182 -4.38 -16.39 -0.46
CA ALA A 182 -5.45 -17.37 -0.51
C ALA A 182 -6.85 -16.71 -0.54
N ILE A 183 -7.05 -15.59 0.19
CA ILE A 183 -8.29 -14.78 0.11
C ILE A 183 -8.51 -14.23 -1.29
N TYR A 184 -7.49 -13.71 -1.95
CA TYR A 184 -7.64 -13.19 -3.31
C TYR A 184 -7.93 -14.32 -4.32
N ARG A 185 -7.33 -15.50 -4.14
CA ARG A 185 -7.67 -16.69 -4.94
C ARG A 185 -9.13 -17.13 -4.71
N ALA A 186 -9.63 -17.09 -3.47
CA ALA A 186 -11.04 -17.33 -3.18
C ALA A 186 -11.96 -16.31 -3.88
N SER A 187 -11.56 -15.03 -3.88
CA SER A 187 -12.29 -13.96 -4.59
C SER A 187 -12.38 -14.20 -6.10
N ILE A 188 -11.29 -14.64 -6.73
CA ILE A 188 -11.26 -14.97 -8.16
C ILE A 188 -12.16 -16.17 -8.46
N ALA A 189 -12.06 -17.23 -7.65
CA ALA A 189 -12.88 -18.43 -7.79
C ALA A 189 -14.36 -18.08 -7.68
N GLN A 190 -14.74 -17.28 -6.69
CA GLN A 190 -16.09 -16.80 -6.51
C GLN A 190 -16.58 -15.96 -7.69
N ALA A 191 -15.75 -15.04 -8.21
CA ALA A 191 -16.10 -14.22 -9.38
C ALA A 191 -16.33 -15.06 -10.66
N ARG A 192 -15.71 -16.22 -10.74
CA ARG A 192 -15.90 -17.21 -11.85
C ARG A 192 -17.05 -18.18 -11.62
N GLY A 193 -17.70 -18.14 -10.45
CA GLY A 193 -18.73 -19.10 -10.07
C GLY A 193 -18.18 -20.48 -9.68
N ASP A 194 -16.89 -20.60 -9.42
CA ASP A 194 -16.22 -21.81 -8.94
C ASP A 194 -16.40 -21.93 -7.44
N VAL A 195 -17.49 -22.56 -7.02
CA VAL A 195 -17.83 -22.75 -5.60
C VAL A 195 -16.80 -23.65 -4.90
N GLU A 196 -16.35 -24.73 -5.55
CA GLU A 196 -15.36 -25.65 -4.99
C GLU A 196 -14.02 -24.95 -4.75
N GLY A 197 -13.52 -24.22 -5.73
CA GLY A 197 -12.31 -23.41 -5.62
C GLY A 197 -12.44 -22.30 -4.57
N THR A 198 -13.62 -21.67 -4.44
CA THR A 198 -13.90 -20.67 -3.39
C THR A 198 -13.73 -21.29 -2.01
N VAL A 199 -14.36 -22.45 -1.76
CA VAL A 199 -14.29 -23.16 -0.47
C VAL A 199 -12.86 -23.62 -0.17
N ALA A 200 -12.16 -24.19 -1.17
CA ALA A 200 -10.80 -24.67 -0.98
C ALA A 200 -9.84 -23.54 -0.59
N ASN A 201 -9.87 -22.43 -1.31
CA ASN A 201 -9.02 -21.27 -1.04
C ASN A 201 -9.38 -20.57 0.27
N ALA A 202 -10.68 -20.46 0.61
CA ALA A 202 -11.11 -19.84 1.85
C ALA A 202 -10.71 -20.68 3.08
N ARG A 203 -10.81 -22.02 3.01
CA ARG A 203 -10.32 -22.92 4.07
C ARG A 203 -8.81 -22.79 4.23
N HIS A 204 -8.08 -22.78 3.13
CA HIS A 204 -6.63 -22.61 3.15
C HIS A 204 -6.23 -21.27 3.77
N ALA A 205 -6.94 -20.17 3.45
CA ALA A 205 -6.73 -18.89 4.09
C ALA A 205 -6.95 -18.94 5.62
N ALA A 206 -8.01 -19.61 6.07
CA ALA A 206 -8.30 -19.78 7.49
C ALA A 206 -7.23 -20.58 8.24
N GLU A 207 -6.63 -21.59 7.59
CA GLU A 207 -5.53 -22.39 8.13
C GLU A 207 -4.22 -21.58 8.26
N LEU A 208 -3.95 -20.68 7.30
CA LEU A 208 -2.76 -19.86 7.26
C LEU A 208 -2.85 -18.61 8.17
N ALA A 209 -4.07 -18.16 8.45
CA ALA A 209 -4.28 -16.93 9.21
C ALA A 209 -3.92 -17.10 10.68
N ASP A 210 -3.07 -16.19 11.19
CA ASP A 210 -2.80 -16.08 12.63
C ASP A 210 -4.12 -15.89 13.41
N PRO A 211 -4.24 -16.41 14.65
CA PRO A 211 -5.41 -16.17 15.49
C PRO A 211 -5.80 -14.71 15.64
N ASP A 212 -4.83 -13.79 15.61
CA ASP A 212 -5.03 -12.35 15.73
C ASP A 212 -5.22 -11.66 14.36
N ASP A 213 -5.12 -12.39 13.25
CA ASP A 213 -5.40 -11.87 11.91
C ASP A 213 -6.90 -11.90 11.61
N HIS A 214 -7.62 -11.01 12.30
CA HIS A 214 -9.07 -10.86 12.16
C HIS A 214 -9.52 -10.54 10.73
N LEU A 215 -8.69 -9.87 9.92
CA LEU A 215 -9.04 -9.51 8.55
C LEU A 215 -9.07 -10.76 7.65
N SER A 216 -8.00 -11.55 7.65
CA SER A 216 -7.95 -12.79 6.86
C SER A 216 -8.97 -13.82 7.34
N ARG A 217 -9.13 -13.99 8.66
CA ARG A 217 -10.14 -14.88 9.23
C ARG A 217 -11.55 -14.48 8.86
N GLY A 218 -11.86 -13.17 8.97
CA GLY A 218 -13.15 -12.63 8.57
C GLY A 218 -13.43 -12.77 7.08
N GLY A 219 -12.42 -12.54 6.24
CA GLY A 219 -12.51 -12.76 4.80
C GLY A 219 -12.76 -14.22 4.44
N ALA A 220 -12.02 -15.14 5.06
CA ALA A 220 -12.21 -16.59 4.85
C ALA A 220 -13.62 -17.04 5.23
N ALA A 221 -14.11 -16.66 6.42
CA ALA A 221 -15.46 -16.95 6.86
C ALA A 221 -16.50 -16.35 5.91
N GLY A 222 -16.29 -15.14 5.40
CA GLY A 222 -17.16 -14.50 4.42
C GLY A 222 -17.30 -15.31 3.13
N PHE A 223 -16.16 -15.76 2.54
CA PHE A 223 -16.19 -16.59 1.33
C PHE A 223 -16.80 -17.96 1.56
N LEU A 224 -16.57 -18.60 2.72
CA LEU A 224 -17.24 -19.84 3.08
C LEU A 224 -18.75 -19.67 3.20
N GLY A 225 -19.20 -18.55 3.78
CA GLY A 225 -20.62 -18.23 3.87
C GLY A 225 -21.27 -17.97 2.50
N LEU A 226 -20.58 -17.26 1.60
CA LEU A 226 -21.05 -17.07 0.22
C LEU A 226 -21.16 -18.38 -0.55
N ALA A 227 -20.21 -19.29 -0.37
CA ALA A 227 -20.26 -20.60 -0.99
C ALA A 227 -21.44 -21.43 -0.46
N ALA A 228 -21.64 -21.49 0.86
CA ALA A 228 -22.78 -22.16 1.47
C ALA A 228 -24.13 -21.58 0.99
N TRP A 229 -24.20 -20.26 0.84
CA TRP A 229 -25.41 -19.62 0.30
C TRP A 229 -25.66 -20.01 -1.15
N ALA A 230 -24.63 -20.06 -1.98
CA ALA A 230 -24.74 -20.51 -3.38
C ALA A 230 -25.21 -21.97 -3.47
N ASP A 231 -24.81 -22.84 -2.54
CA ASP A 231 -25.24 -24.24 -2.45
C ASP A 231 -26.64 -24.41 -1.81
N GLY A 232 -27.25 -23.33 -1.33
CA GLY A 232 -28.57 -23.33 -0.69
C GLY A 232 -28.55 -23.76 0.78
N ASP A 233 -27.39 -23.92 1.40
CA ASP A 233 -27.25 -24.20 2.84
C ASP A 233 -27.32 -22.91 3.67
N LEU A 234 -28.54 -22.38 3.78
CA LEU A 234 -28.79 -21.10 4.44
C LEU A 234 -28.38 -21.07 5.94
N PRO A 235 -28.61 -22.15 6.75
CA PRO A 235 -28.14 -22.18 8.12
C PRO A 235 -26.62 -22.00 8.25
N VAL A 236 -25.84 -22.73 7.46
CA VAL A 236 -24.38 -22.63 7.45
C VAL A 236 -23.93 -21.26 6.92
N ALA A 237 -24.58 -20.73 5.90
CA ALA A 237 -24.27 -19.41 5.35
C ALA A 237 -24.43 -18.32 6.42
N VAL A 238 -25.56 -18.29 7.15
CA VAL A 238 -25.84 -17.31 8.21
C VAL A 238 -24.86 -17.43 9.37
N GLU A 239 -24.55 -18.64 9.82
CA GLU A 239 -23.59 -18.88 10.90
C GLU A 239 -22.19 -18.37 10.51
N THR A 240 -21.69 -18.76 9.33
CA THR A 240 -20.34 -18.42 8.85
C THR A 240 -20.21 -16.93 8.58
N PHE A 241 -21.24 -16.29 7.98
CA PHE A 241 -21.23 -14.85 7.78
C PHE A 241 -21.32 -14.05 9.09
N SER A 242 -22.02 -14.59 10.10
CA SER A 242 -22.05 -14.00 11.45
C SER A 242 -20.65 -14.01 12.09
N GLU A 243 -19.90 -15.10 11.89
CA GLU A 243 -18.49 -15.18 12.30
C GLU A 243 -17.64 -14.15 11.54
N ALA A 244 -17.81 -14.02 10.22
CA ALA A 244 -17.11 -13.02 9.42
C ALA A 244 -17.31 -11.60 9.98
N VAL A 245 -18.55 -11.22 10.28
CA VAL A 245 -18.88 -9.91 10.87
C VAL A 245 -18.20 -9.73 12.23
N ALA A 246 -18.20 -10.76 13.07
CA ALA A 246 -17.57 -10.72 14.40
C ALA A 246 -16.06 -10.53 14.30
N GLN A 247 -15.38 -11.28 13.43
CA GLN A 247 -13.95 -11.17 13.18
C GLN A 247 -13.59 -9.77 12.66
N LEU A 248 -14.26 -9.29 11.63
CA LEU A 248 -13.99 -7.98 11.04
C LEU A 248 -14.18 -6.84 12.06
N ARG A 249 -15.21 -6.92 12.92
CA ARG A 249 -15.42 -5.96 14.04
C ARG A 249 -14.30 -6.04 15.06
N GLY A 250 -13.92 -7.24 15.46
CA GLY A 250 -12.84 -7.48 16.42
C GLY A 250 -11.51 -6.87 15.97
N GLY A 251 -11.22 -6.96 14.70
CA GLY A 251 -10.03 -6.34 14.06
C GLY A 251 -10.15 -4.84 13.76
N GLY A 252 -11.28 -4.20 14.08
CA GLY A 252 -11.50 -2.78 13.78
C GLY A 252 -11.79 -2.48 12.29
N ASN A 253 -12.06 -3.50 11.48
CA ASN A 253 -12.40 -3.39 10.06
C ASN A 253 -13.90 -3.06 9.88
N ILE A 254 -14.33 -1.93 10.44
CA ILE A 254 -15.75 -1.57 10.58
C ILE A 254 -16.49 -1.49 9.25
N ALA A 255 -15.86 -0.95 8.22
CA ALA A 255 -16.53 -0.80 6.93
C ALA A 255 -16.73 -2.15 6.22
N ASP A 256 -15.78 -3.08 6.34
CA ASP A 256 -15.92 -4.44 5.80
C ASP A 256 -16.95 -5.22 6.62
N ALA A 257 -16.97 -5.04 7.95
CA ALA A 257 -18.01 -5.59 8.82
C ALA A 257 -19.42 -5.07 8.48
N LEU A 258 -19.56 -3.80 8.12
CA LEU A 258 -20.85 -3.24 7.66
C LEU A 258 -21.27 -3.85 6.33
N GLY A 259 -20.35 -3.97 5.36
CA GLY A 259 -20.63 -4.64 4.09
C GLY A 259 -21.08 -6.08 4.29
N ALA A 260 -20.37 -6.85 5.12
CA ALA A 260 -20.76 -8.22 5.47
C ALA A 260 -22.10 -8.28 6.20
N SER A 261 -22.42 -7.30 7.06
CA SER A 261 -23.71 -7.24 7.76
C SER A 261 -24.89 -7.01 6.82
N VAL A 262 -24.70 -6.29 5.71
CA VAL A 262 -25.73 -6.12 4.67
C VAL A 262 -26.04 -7.45 3.99
N VAL A 263 -24.98 -8.19 3.58
CA VAL A 263 -25.13 -9.52 2.97
C VAL A 263 -25.79 -10.50 3.95
N LEU A 264 -25.40 -10.47 5.24
CA LEU A 264 -26.03 -11.30 6.27
C LEU A 264 -27.52 -10.98 6.45
N ALA A 265 -27.93 -9.71 6.35
CA ALA A 265 -29.32 -9.31 6.42
C ALA A 265 -30.12 -9.88 5.22
N ASP A 266 -29.55 -9.84 4.01
CA ASP A 266 -30.16 -10.42 2.81
C ASP A 266 -30.38 -11.93 2.92
N MET A 267 -29.43 -12.66 3.56
CA MET A 267 -29.55 -14.09 3.82
C MET A 267 -30.65 -14.43 4.84
N SER A 268 -31.12 -13.46 5.62
CA SER A 268 -32.09 -13.66 6.70
C SER A 268 -33.53 -13.37 6.29
N ILE A 269 -33.76 -12.94 5.03
CA ILE A 269 -35.07 -12.66 4.43
C ILE A 269 -35.54 -13.87 3.62
#